data_a24cda61c603edd63457a937c54e4fe0
#
_entry.id   a24cda61c603edd63457a937c54e4fe0
#
_cell.length_a   1.000
_cell.length_b   1.000
_cell.length_c   1.000
_cell.angle_alpha   90.00
_cell.angle_beta   90.00
_cell.angle_gamma   90.00
#
_symmetry.space_group_name_H-M   'P 1'
#
loop_
_entity.id
_entity.type
_entity.pdbx_description
1 polymer ?
#
loop_
_entity_poly.entity_id
_entity_poly.type
_entity_poly.pdbx_seq_one_letter_code
_entity_poly.pdbx_strand_id
1 'polypeptide(L)'
;AEVPLRLETATLIPTNHLFISHVVEDAEIASEIAQGLEKAGYKTWYYERNSVGGLSYLLQTMQAIEHSQAVILLISPNSLSSSQVTKEVVRTHQGGKPFIPLLLGIRHVEFQQRQPEWREAIGSATSISIPKQGVSVILPRIINGLASLGVKKSGEIKENPA
;
A
#
# COMPACT_ATOMS: atom_id res chain seq x y z
N ALA A 1 -14.77 9.43 -31.77
CA ALA A 1 -14.58 10.54 -30.88
C ALA A 1 -14.65 10.14 -29.41
N GLU A 2 -15.15 8.97 -29.10
CA GLU A 2 -15.21 8.48 -27.72
C GLU A 2 -13.92 7.82 -27.25
N VAL A 3 -13.06 7.45 -28.17
CA VAL A 3 -11.79 6.80 -27.89
C VAL A 3 -10.91 7.60 -26.93
N PRO A 4 -10.79 8.94 -27.05
CA PRO A 4 -9.95 9.73 -26.14
C PRO A 4 -10.34 9.57 -24.67
N LEU A 5 -11.63 9.57 -24.35
CA LEU A 5 -12.09 9.43 -22.95
C LEU A 5 -11.67 8.08 -22.38
N ARG A 6 -11.76 7.04 -23.18
CA ARG A 6 -11.38 5.69 -22.76
C ARG A 6 -9.87 5.58 -22.54
N LEU A 7 -9.08 6.19 -23.40
CA LEU A 7 -7.62 6.23 -23.24
C LEU A 7 -7.21 7.04 -22.02
N GLU A 8 -7.88 8.16 -21.77
CA GLU A 8 -7.62 8.97 -20.58
C GLU A 8 -7.88 8.18 -19.31
N THR A 9 -8.96 7.42 -19.26
CA THR A 9 -9.26 6.55 -18.10
C THR A 9 -8.16 5.51 -17.90
N ALA A 10 -7.70 4.89 -19.00
CA ALA A 10 -6.62 3.90 -18.93
C ALA A 10 -5.31 4.51 -18.43
N THR A 11 -4.97 5.74 -18.85
CA THR A 11 -3.74 6.42 -18.41
C THR A 11 -3.81 6.88 -16.95
N LEU A 12 -5.01 7.00 -16.38
CA LEU A 12 -5.19 7.36 -14.98
C LEU A 12 -5.02 6.18 -14.02
N ILE A 13 -5.02 4.94 -14.54
CA ILE A 13 -4.84 3.76 -13.71
C ILE A 13 -3.34 3.56 -13.46
N PRO A 14 -2.90 3.67 -12.20
CA PRO A 14 -1.49 3.45 -11.88
C PRO A 14 -1.13 1.97 -12.02
N THR A 15 0.12 1.69 -12.36
CA THR A 15 0.63 0.33 -12.49
C THR A 15 2.02 0.20 -11.87
N ASN A 16 2.36 -1.00 -11.40
CA ASN A 16 3.69 -1.33 -10.87
C ASN A 16 4.13 -0.49 -9.68
N HIS A 17 3.16 0.00 -8.91
CA HIS A 17 3.41 0.80 -7.72
C HIS A 17 3.23 -0.04 -6.46
N LEU A 18 3.61 0.56 -5.33
CA LEU A 18 3.31 0.04 -4.00
C LEU A 18 2.09 0.80 -3.48
N PHE A 19 1.06 0.07 -3.08
CA PHE A 19 -0.13 0.66 -2.49
C PHE A 19 0.09 0.82 -0.98
N ILE A 20 -0.15 2.02 -0.45
CA ILE A 20 -0.02 2.27 0.99
C ILE A 20 -1.42 2.37 1.59
N SER A 21 -1.82 1.31 2.29
CA SER A 21 -3.12 1.22 2.95
C SER A 21 -3.03 1.81 4.36
N HIS A 22 -3.90 2.77 4.66
CA HIS A 22 -3.87 3.49 5.93
C HIS A 22 -5.20 4.22 6.16
N VAL A 23 -5.41 4.70 7.39
CA VAL A 23 -6.51 5.61 7.71
C VAL A 23 -6.05 7.06 7.60
N VAL A 24 -6.98 7.97 7.43
CA VAL A 24 -6.66 9.39 7.26
C VAL A 24 -5.86 9.96 8.43
N GLU A 25 -6.10 9.49 9.64
CA GLU A 25 -5.36 9.92 10.83
C GLU A 25 -3.87 9.60 10.73
N ASP A 26 -3.49 8.63 9.93
CA ASP A 26 -2.10 8.21 9.73
C ASP A 26 -1.51 8.69 8.40
N ALA A 27 -2.18 9.61 7.72
CA ALA A 27 -1.79 10.06 6.37
C ALA A 27 -0.39 10.67 6.32
N GLU A 28 0.02 11.35 7.38
CA GLU A 28 1.35 11.96 7.44
C GLU A 28 2.44 10.88 7.42
N ILE A 29 2.26 9.80 8.18
CA ILE A 29 3.17 8.66 8.19
C ILE A 29 3.18 7.98 6.82
N ALA A 30 2.01 7.80 6.21
CA ALA A 30 1.92 7.23 4.86
C ALA A 30 2.71 8.06 3.85
N SER A 31 2.63 9.38 3.94
CA SER A 31 3.38 10.29 3.08
C SER A 31 4.90 10.15 3.28
N GLU A 32 5.35 10.03 4.53
CA GLU A 32 6.78 9.82 4.83
C GLU A 32 7.29 8.50 4.25
N ILE A 33 6.50 7.44 4.36
CA ILE A 33 6.82 6.14 3.77
C ILE A 33 6.94 6.27 2.25
N ALA A 34 5.96 6.92 1.61
CA ALA A 34 5.96 7.11 0.17
C ALA A 34 7.20 7.86 -0.29
N GLN A 35 7.53 8.97 0.37
CA GLN A 35 8.70 9.78 0.02
C GLN A 35 9.99 8.99 0.15
N GLY A 36 10.15 8.23 1.22
CA GLY A 36 11.33 7.42 1.44
C GLY A 36 11.50 6.33 0.39
N LEU A 37 10.40 5.67 0.02
CA LEU A 37 10.43 4.62 -1.00
C LEU A 37 10.65 5.19 -2.40
N GLU A 38 10.10 6.37 -2.69
CA GLU A 38 10.33 7.04 -3.96
C GLU A 38 11.79 7.45 -4.14
N LYS A 39 12.43 7.92 -3.07
CA LYS A 39 13.87 8.20 -3.09
C LYS A 39 14.69 6.96 -3.37
N ALA A 40 14.19 5.80 -2.95
CA ALA A 40 14.84 4.51 -3.21
C ALA A 40 14.52 3.96 -4.60
N GLY A 41 13.67 4.63 -5.38
CA GLY A 41 13.37 4.26 -6.75
C GLY A 41 12.05 3.51 -6.96
N TYR A 42 11.23 3.38 -5.95
CA TYR A 42 9.93 2.71 -6.06
C TYR A 42 8.82 3.70 -6.39
N LYS A 43 7.82 3.27 -7.15
CA LYS A 43 6.58 4.02 -7.34
C LYS A 43 5.65 3.71 -6.17
N THR A 44 4.94 4.70 -5.69
CA THR A 44 3.97 4.53 -4.60
C THR A 44 2.64 5.17 -4.95
N TRP A 45 1.59 4.66 -4.30
CA TRP A 45 0.25 5.21 -4.41
C TRP A 45 -0.37 5.28 -3.02
N TYR A 46 -0.84 6.47 -2.62
CA TYR A 46 -1.66 6.63 -1.43
C TYR A 46 -2.75 7.66 -1.70
N TYR A 47 -3.88 7.47 -1.06
CA TYR A 47 -5.13 8.13 -1.45
C TYR A 47 -5.04 9.66 -1.47
N GLU A 48 -4.50 10.28 -0.40
CA GLU A 48 -4.50 11.74 -0.26
C GLU A 48 -3.77 12.46 -1.38
N ARG A 49 -2.71 11.85 -1.90
CA ARG A 49 -1.91 12.44 -2.99
C ARG A 49 -2.40 12.04 -4.37
N ASN A 50 -2.76 10.77 -4.54
CA ASN A 50 -2.90 10.17 -5.86
C ASN A 50 -4.35 10.03 -6.34
N SER A 51 -5.34 10.21 -5.46
CA SER A 51 -6.74 10.11 -5.86
C SER A 51 -7.14 11.23 -6.81
N VAL A 52 -8.04 10.89 -7.72
CA VAL A 52 -8.57 11.85 -8.71
C VAL A 52 -9.93 12.34 -8.24
N GLY A 53 -10.06 13.66 -8.09
CA GLY A 53 -11.31 14.29 -7.66
C GLY A 53 -12.45 13.97 -8.62
N GLY A 54 -13.62 13.74 -8.07
CA GLY A 54 -14.83 13.44 -8.85
C GLY A 54 -15.01 11.98 -9.23
N LEU A 55 -13.98 11.14 -9.10
CA LEU A 55 -14.08 9.72 -9.39
C LEU A 55 -14.45 8.94 -8.11
N SER A 56 -15.03 7.76 -8.29
CA SER A 56 -15.42 6.89 -7.17
C SER A 56 -14.21 6.55 -6.29
N TYR A 57 -14.32 6.85 -5.01
CA TYR A 57 -13.30 6.48 -4.02
C TYR A 57 -13.03 4.97 -4.04
N LEU A 58 -14.10 4.18 -3.94
CA LEU A 58 -13.96 2.73 -3.86
C LEU A 58 -13.31 2.16 -5.12
N LEU A 59 -13.75 2.61 -6.29
CA LEU A 59 -13.22 2.11 -7.56
C LEU A 59 -11.75 2.43 -7.74
N GLN A 60 -11.35 3.67 -7.45
CA GLN A 60 -9.94 4.07 -7.56
C GLN A 60 -9.05 3.23 -6.64
N THR A 61 -9.49 3.04 -5.41
CA THR A 61 -8.73 2.28 -4.40
C THR A 61 -8.57 0.83 -4.82
N MET A 62 -9.66 0.21 -5.28
CA MET A 62 -9.63 -1.18 -5.71
C MET A 62 -8.73 -1.38 -6.93
N GLN A 63 -8.78 -0.46 -7.89
CA GLN A 63 -7.92 -0.51 -9.06
C GLN A 63 -6.45 -0.31 -8.68
N ALA A 64 -6.18 0.61 -7.76
CA ALA A 64 -4.81 0.85 -7.31
C ALA A 64 -4.22 -0.40 -6.64
N ILE A 65 -5.00 -1.13 -5.86
CA ILE A 65 -4.57 -2.39 -5.26
C ILE A 65 -4.35 -3.45 -6.35
N GLU A 66 -5.29 -3.58 -7.26
CA GLU A 66 -5.23 -4.59 -8.32
C GLU A 66 -3.96 -4.47 -9.17
N HIS A 67 -3.52 -3.26 -9.45
CA HIS A 67 -2.34 -3.00 -10.27
C HIS A 67 -1.06 -2.77 -9.48
N SER A 68 -1.10 -2.96 -8.16
CA SER A 68 0.08 -2.82 -7.31
C SER A 68 0.96 -4.07 -7.36
N GLN A 69 2.23 -3.88 -7.03
CA GLN A 69 3.15 -5.01 -6.84
C GLN A 69 3.04 -5.61 -5.43
N ALA A 70 2.76 -4.76 -4.45
CA ALA A 70 2.64 -5.14 -3.04
C ALA A 70 1.86 -4.06 -2.31
N VAL A 71 1.36 -4.39 -1.13
CA VAL A 71 0.62 -3.46 -0.29
C VAL A 71 1.37 -3.26 1.02
N ILE A 72 1.68 -2.01 1.32
CA ILE A 72 2.23 -1.63 2.62
C ILE A 72 1.04 -1.25 3.49
N LEU A 73 0.83 -1.99 4.56
CA LEU A 73 -0.32 -1.82 5.44
C LEU A 73 0.11 -1.17 6.75
N LEU A 74 -0.40 0.02 7.02
CA LEU A 74 -0.21 0.69 8.29
C LEU A 74 -1.24 0.19 9.29
N ILE A 75 -0.78 -0.54 10.29
CA ILE A 75 -1.61 -1.07 11.36
C ILE A 75 -1.45 -0.18 12.59
N SER A 76 -2.51 0.51 12.96
CA SER A 76 -2.55 1.41 14.12
C SER A 76 -3.84 1.21 14.88
N PRO A 77 -3.97 1.74 16.11
CA PRO A 77 -5.26 1.69 16.80
C PRO A 77 -6.42 2.25 15.97
N ASN A 78 -6.16 3.29 15.18
CA ASN A 78 -7.18 3.89 14.32
C ASN A 78 -7.54 3.00 13.13
N SER A 79 -6.55 2.39 12.49
CA SER A 79 -6.82 1.56 11.30
C SER A 79 -7.57 0.28 11.64
N LEU A 80 -7.37 -0.27 12.83
CA LEU A 80 -8.05 -1.50 13.25
C LEU A 80 -9.57 -1.38 13.28
N SER A 81 -10.08 -0.16 13.45
CA SER A 81 -11.52 0.10 13.46
C SER A 81 -12.07 0.55 12.11
N SER A 82 -11.22 0.61 11.09
CA SER A 82 -11.60 1.11 9.78
C SER A 82 -12.18 0.03 8.90
N SER A 83 -13.45 0.18 8.51
CA SER A 83 -14.07 -0.70 7.52
C SER A 83 -13.43 -0.55 6.15
N GLN A 84 -12.95 0.66 5.83
CA GLN A 84 -12.29 0.93 4.56
C GLN A 84 -10.96 0.18 4.45
N VAL A 85 -10.13 0.24 5.47
CA VAL A 85 -8.86 -0.51 5.49
C VAL A 85 -9.13 -2.00 5.44
N THR A 86 -10.15 -2.48 6.14
CA THR A 86 -10.55 -3.90 6.07
C THR A 86 -10.87 -4.33 4.64
N LYS A 87 -11.60 -3.51 3.89
CA LYS A 87 -11.89 -3.79 2.47
C LYS A 87 -10.61 -3.86 1.63
N GLU A 88 -9.66 -2.98 1.91
CA GLU A 88 -8.37 -2.98 1.22
C GLU A 88 -7.55 -4.22 1.55
N VAL A 89 -7.54 -4.65 2.80
CA VAL A 89 -6.88 -5.89 3.22
C VAL A 89 -7.48 -7.10 2.51
N VAL A 90 -8.80 -7.19 2.49
CA VAL A 90 -9.50 -8.29 1.80
C VAL A 90 -9.18 -8.29 0.30
N ARG A 91 -9.23 -7.13 -0.33
CA ARG A 91 -8.94 -7.02 -1.77
C ARG A 91 -7.52 -7.41 -2.09
N THR A 92 -6.57 -7.01 -1.26
CA THR A 92 -5.16 -7.38 -1.40
C THR A 92 -4.99 -8.89 -1.35
N HIS A 93 -5.62 -9.52 -0.38
CA HIS A 93 -5.57 -10.98 -0.22
C HIS A 93 -6.20 -11.69 -1.42
N GLN A 94 -7.36 -11.25 -1.87
CA GLN A 94 -8.04 -11.83 -3.03
C GLN A 94 -7.20 -11.71 -4.30
N GLY A 95 -6.46 -10.64 -4.45
CA GLY A 95 -5.57 -10.41 -5.60
C GLY A 95 -4.23 -11.13 -5.50
N GLY A 96 -3.98 -11.83 -4.42
CA GLY A 96 -2.69 -12.54 -4.22
C GLY A 96 -1.51 -11.61 -4.06
N LYS A 97 -1.73 -10.36 -3.66
CA LYS A 97 -0.64 -9.39 -3.48
C LYS A 97 0.04 -9.60 -2.13
N PRO A 98 1.37 -9.51 -2.06
CA PRO A 98 2.05 -9.61 -0.77
C PRO A 98 1.84 -8.35 0.07
N PHE A 99 1.88 -8.54 1.39
CA PHE A 99 1.80 -7.48 2.36
C PHE A 99 3.15 -7.16 2.97
N ILE A 100 3.39 -5.89 3.26
CA ILE A 100 4.40 -5.47 4.23
C ILE A 100 3.64 -4.77 5.37
N PRO A 101 3.40 -5.48 6.49
CA PRO A 101 2.67 -4.90 7.62
C PRO A 101 3.59 -4.03 8.47
N LEU A 102 3.16 -2.81 8.74
CA LEU A 102 3.87 -1.87 9.61
C LEU A 102 3.02 -1.57 10.83
N LEU A 103 3.59 -1.71 12.01
CA LEU A 103 2.90 -1.44 13.27
C LEU A 103 3.21 -0.03 13.76
N LEU A 104 2.16 0.75 13.97
CA LEU A 104 2.25 2.13 14.46
C LEU A 104 1.46 2.26 15.76
N GLY A 105 2.17 2.31 16.88
CA GLY A 105 1.54 2.47 18.19
C GLY A 105 0.72 1.27 18.67
N ILE A 106 1.03 0.09 18.16
CA ILE A 106 0.33 -1.15 18.54
C ILE A 106 1.31 -2.32 18.47
N ARG A 107 1.10 -3.33 19.29
CA ARG A 107 1.90 -4.55 19.26
C ARG A 107 1.29 -5.57 18.32
N HIS A 108 2.12 -6.44 17.76
CA HIS A 108 1.69 -7.49 16.84
C HIS A 108 0.59 -8.38 17.45
N VAL A 109 0.75 -8.77 18.71
CA VAL A 109 -0.23 -9.59 19.43
C VAL A 109 -1.60 -8.90 19.52
N GLU A 110 -1.60 -7.59 19.80
CA GLU A 110 -2.85 -6.84 19.88
C GLU A 110 -3.58 -6.79 18.53
N PHE A 111 -2.84 -6.54 17.47
CA PHE A 111 -3.39 -6.55 16.11
C PHE A 111 -4.02 -7.91 15.80
N GLN A 112 -3.32 -9.00 16.07
CA GLN A 112 -3.82 -10.34 15.78
C GLN A 112 -5.09 -10.69 16.56
N GLN A 113 -5.18 -10.23 17.80
CA GLN A 113 -6.35 -10.47 18.65
C GLN A 113 -7.54 -9.62 18.23
N ARG A 114 -7.31 -8.37 17.86
CA ARG A 114 -8.37 -7.42 17.53
C ARG A 114 -8.89 -7.56 16.11
N GLN A 115 -8.07 -8.08 15.19
CA GLN A 115 -8.43 -8.23 13.77
C GLN A 115 -8.07 -9.63 13.25
N PRO A 116 -8.84 -10.65 13.65
CA PRO A 116 -8.60 -12.02 13.16
C PRO A 116 -8.67 -12.15 11.64
N GLU A 117 -9.54 -11.37 11.00
CA GLU A 117 -9.69 -11.35 9.53
C GLU A 117 -8.41 -10.86 8.86
N TRP A 118 -7.81 -9.78 9.37
CA TRP A 118 -6.55 -9.28 8.84
C TRP A 118 -5.42 -10.27 9.09
N ARG A 119 -5.42 -10.90 10.25
CA ARG A 119 -4.44 -11.94 10.57
C ARG A 119 -4.47 -13.07 9.54
N GLU A 120 -5.66 -13.52 9.17
CA GLU A 120 -5.83 -14.53 8.12
C GLU A 120 -5.31 -14.04 6.76
N ALA A 121 -5.67 -12.83 6.38
CA ALA A 121 -5.30 -12.26 5.08
C ALA A 121 -3.79 -12.03 4.97
N ILE A 122 -3.16 -11.54 6.03
CA ILE A 122 -1.72 -11.24 6.06
C ILE A 122 -0.91 -12.51 6.20
N GLY A 123 -1.45 -13.52 6.87
CA GLY A 123 -0.78 -14.80 7.04
C GLY A 123 0.47 -14.70 7.89
N SER A 124 1.57 -15.30 7.40
CA SER A 124 2.83 -15.36 8.13
C SER A 124 3.77 -14.19 7.84
N ALA A 125 3.32 -13.15 7.14
CA ALA A 125 4.17 -12.00 6.85
C ALA A 125 4.63 -11.32 8.16
N THR A 126 5.92 -11.07 8.24
CA THR A 126 6.52 -10.46 9.44
C THR A 126 6.21 -8.97 9.47
N SER A 127 5.70 -8.47 10.58
CA SER A 127 5.45 -7.04 10.76
C SER A 127 6.71 -6.31 11.20
N ILE A 128 6.78 -5.01 10.86
CA ILE A 128 7.85 -4.12 11.25
C ILE A 128 7.25 -3.01 12.10
N SER A 129 7.77 -2.83 13.32
CA SER A 129 7.30 -1.76 14.20
C SER A 129 7.95 -0.44 13.83
N ILE A 130 7.15 0.62 13.71
CA ILE A 130 7.65 1.97 13.47
C ILE A 130 8.04 2.56 14.83
N PRO A 131 9.35 2.87 15.04
CA PRO A 131 9.78 3.40 16.33
C PRO A 131 9.44 4.89 16.47
N LYS A 132 9.62 5.43 17.68
CA LYS A 132 9.40 6.86 17.94
C LYS A 132 10.28 7.75 17.07
N GLN A 133 11.44 7.27 16.69
CA GLN A 133 12.38 8.01 15.83
C GLN A 133 11.84 8.21 14.41
N GLY A 134 10.82 7.46 14.03
CA GLY A 134 10.11 7.66 12.78
C GLY A 134 10.43 6.65 11.69
N VAL A 135 9.86 6.91 10.52
CA VAL A 135 9.89 6.01 9.37
C VAL A 135 11.30 5.79 8.83
N SER A 136 12.17 6.81 8.86
CA SER A 136 13.53 6.72 8.29
C SER A 136 14.34 5.57 8.87
N VAL A 137 14.12 5.22 10.13
CA VAL A 137 14.82 4.13 10.81
C VAL A 137 14.50 2.77 10.21
N ILE A 138 13.27 2.58 9.76
CA ILE A 138 12.80 1.28 9.25
C ILE A 138 12.82 1.16 7.73
N LEU A 139 13.08 2.24 7.01
CA LEU A 139 13.11 2.22 5.54
C LEU A 139 14.04 1.12 4.99
N PRO A 140 15.27 0.93 5.49
CA PRO A 140 16.12 -0.15 4.99
C PRO A 140 15.47 -1.53 5.14
N ARG A 141 14.74 -1.76 6.21
CA ARG A 141 14.04 -3.04 6.43
C ARG A 141 12.88 -3.22 5.47
N ILE A 142 12.13 -2.15 5.19
CA ILE A 142 11.04 -2.19 4.20
C ILE A 142 11.63 -2.50 2.82
N ILE A 143 12.70 -1.83 2.45
CA ILE A 143 13.35 -2.01 1.15
C ILE A 143 13.88 -3.44 1.00
N ASN A 144 14.50 -3.99 2.04
CA ASN A 144 14.95 -5.38 2.04
C ASN A 144 13.79 -6.35 1.87
N GLY A 145 12.67 -6.08 2.53
CA GLY A 145 11.45 -6.88 2.38
C GLY A 145 10.90 -6.85 0.96
N LEU A 146 10.87 -5.66 0.36
CA LEU A 146 10.41 -5.50 -1.03
C LEU A 146 11.30 -6.26 -2.00
N ALA A 147 12.61 -6.14 -1.85
CA ALA A 147 13.57 -6.86 -2.69
C ALA A 147 13.40 -8.37 -2.55
N SER A 148 13.21 -8.85 -1.32
CA SER A 148 13.01 -10.29 -1.05
C SER A 148 11.71 -10.82 -1.65
N LEU A 149 10.69 -9.97 -1.78
CA LEU A 149 9.42 -10.32 -2.41
C LEU A 149 9.46 -10.22 -3.94
N GLY A 150 10.57 -9.80 -4.51
CA GLY A 150 10.70 -9.63 -5.95
C GLY A 150 10.07 -8.34 -6.49
N VAL A 151 9.79 -7.38 -5.61
CA VAL A 151 9.24 -6.09 -6.02
C VAL A 151 10.31 -5.29 -6.75
N LYS A 152 9.96 -4.72 -7.90
CA LYS A 152 10.91 -4.01 -8.76
C LYS A 152 10.80 -2.51 -8.58
N LYS A 153 11.97 -1.85 -8.63
CA LYS A 153 12.07 -0.39 -8.72
C LYS A 153 11.64 0.06 -10.11
N SER A 154 11.26 1.32 -10.25
CA SER A 154 10.79 1.88 -11.53
C SER A 154 11.76 1.65 -12.68
N GLY A 155 13.07 1.81 -12.43
CA GLY A 155 14.10 1.60 -13.46
C GLY A 155 14.32 0.14 -13.85
N GLU A 156 13.80 -0.80 -13.06
CA GLU A 156 13.93 -2.24 -13.31
C GLU A 156 12.73 -2.82 -14.05
N ILE A 157 11.66 -2.04 -14.18
CA ILE A 157 10.43 -2.48 -14.85
C ILE A 157 10.64 -2.31 -16.35
N LYS A 158 10.55 -3.43 -17.09
CA LYS A 158 10.63 -3.38 -18.54
C LYS A 158 9.27 -3.02 -19.11
N GLU A 159 9.22 -1.92 -19.86
CA GLU A 159 8.03 -1.59 -20.61
C GLU A 159 7.88 -2.56 -21.77
N ASN A 160 6.64 -2.96 -22.02
CA ASN A 160 6.34 -3.80 -23.16
C ASN A 160 6.48 -2.96 -24.44
N PRO A 161 7.34 -3.35 -25.38
CA PRO A 161 7.61 -2.50 -26.55
C PRO A 161 6.47 -2.42 -27.57
N ALA A 162 5.39 -3.12 -27.36
CA ALA A 162 4.28 -3.10 -28.32
C ALA A 162 3.49 -1.79 -28.34
#